data_8db4359bf58ef289a1d2d24890d5c7cf
#
_entry.id   8db4359bf58ef289a1d2d24890d5c7cf
#
_cell.length_a   1.000
_cell.length_b   1.000
_cell.length_c   1.000
_cell.angle_alpha   90.00
_cell.angle_beta   90.00
_cell.angle_gamma   90.00
#
_symmetry.space_group_name_H-M   'P 1'
#
loop_
_entity.id
_entity.type
_entity.pdbx_description
1 polymer ?
#
loop_
_entity_poly.entity_id
_entity_poly.type
_entity_poly.pdbx_seq_one_letter_code
_entity_poly.pdbx_strand_id
1 'polypeptide(L)' 'RLVAALEARARDLGITELVLLTQTAEAFFLRNDYQRIRRDDAPAAVQASAEFRTLCPASAVCMAKRLP' A
#
# COMPACT_ATOMS: atom_id res chain seq x y z
N ARG A 1 -12.41 -2.09 12.62
CA ARG A 1 -11.69 -2.91 11.65
C ARG A 1 -10.23 -2.48 11.57
N LEU A 2 -9.31 -3.44 11.43
CA LEU A 2 -7.87 -3.14 11.50
C LEU A 2 -7.41 -2.12 10.46
N VAL A 3 -7.85 -2.29 9.22
CA VAL A 3 -7.46 -1.38 8.14
C VAL A 3 -7.96 0.04 8.41
N ALA A 4 -9.20 0.18 8.87
CA ALA A 4 -9.76 1.49 9.18
C ALA A 4 -8.99 2.17 10.32
N ALA A 5 -8.59 1.40 11.33
CA ALA A 5 -7.81 1.93 12.45
C ALA A 5 -6.42 2.40 11.99
N LEU A 6 -5.77 1.63 11.12
CA LEU A 6 -4.48 2.02 10.57
C LEU A 6 -4.58 3.28 9.72
N GLU A 7 -5.63 3.38 8.91
CA GLU A 7 -5.83 4.57 8.07
C GLU A 7 -6.10 5.81 8.90
N ALA A 8 -6.89 5.68 9.96
CA ALA A 8 -7.16 6.80 10.86
C ALA A 8 -5.87 7.27 11.54
N ARG A 9 -5.03 6.33 11.99
CA ARG A 9 -3.76 6.66 12.59
C ARG A 9 -2.82 7.35 11.61
N ALA A 10 -2.79 6.86 10.37
CA ALA A 10 -1.97 7.47 9.33
C ALA A 10 -2.38 8.92 9.07
N ARG A 11 -3.68 9.20 9.02
CA ARG A 11 -4.17 10.57 8.85
C ARG A 11 -3.77 11.47 10.02
N ASP A 12 -3.84 10.94 11.24
CA ASP A 12 -3.46 11.69 12.43
C ASP A 12 -1.97 12.06 12.40
N LEU A 13 -1.16 11.23 11.75
CA LEU A 13 0.28 11.47 11.60
C LEU A 13 0.64 12.31 10.37
N GLY A 14 -0.35 12.77 9.62
CA GLY A 14 -0.13 13.59 8.44
C GLY A 14 0.24 12.81 7.19
N ILE A 15 0.07 11.49 7.20
CA ILE A 15 0.34 10.64 6.05
C ILE A 15 -0.83 10.76 5.08
N THR A 16 -0.54 11.01 3.80
CA THR A 16 -1.55 11.24 2.79
C THR A 16 -1.75 10.06 1.84
N GLU A 17 -0.86 9.10 1.84
CA GLU A 17 -0.95 7.95 0.95
C GLU A 17 -0.41 6.70 1.65
N LEU A 18 -1.10 5.58 1.47
CA LEU A 18 -0.65 4.28 1.92
C LEU A 18 -0.34 3.40 0.72
N VAL A 19 0.81 2.72 0.76
CA VAL A 19 1.24 1.81 -0.29
C VAL A 19 1.52 0.44 0.34
N LEU A 20 1.07 -0.62 -0.31
CA LEU A 20 1.28 -1.97 0.19
C LEU A 20 1.51 -2.97 -0.94
N LEU A 21 2.02 -4.14 -0.58
CA LEU A 21 2.16 -5.26 -1.49
C LEU A 21 1.36 -6.42 -0.93
N THR A 22 0.57 -7.07 -1.77
CA THR A 22 -0.25 -8.21 -1.36
C THR A 22 -0.25 -9.30 -2.42
N GLN A 23 -0.29 -10.56 -1.99
CA GLN A 23 -0.41 -11.68 -2.89
C GLN A 23 -1.81 -12.28 -2.91
N THR A 24 -2.55 -12.17 -1.81
CA THR A 24 -3.79 -12.90 -1.64
C THR A 24 -4.98 -12.05 -1.27
N ALA A 25 -4.78 -10.78 -0.93
CA ALA A 25 -5.84 -9.92 -0.41
C ALA A 25 -6.20 -8.78 -1.36
N GLU A 26 -5.89 -8.91 -2.65
CA GLU A 26 -6.16 -7.85 -3.62
C GLU A 26 -7.63 -7.45 -3.63
N ALA A 27 -8.54 -8.42 -3.65
CA ALA A 27 -9.97 -8.14 -3.69
C ALA A 27 -10.43 -7.38 -2.44
N PHE A 28 -9.87 -7.73 -1.29
CA PHE A 28 -10.18 -7.03 -0.05
C PHE A 28 -9.79 -5.57 -0.13
N PHE A 29 -8.58 -5.29 -0.60
CA PHE A 29 -8.10 -3.91 -0.68
C PHE A 29 -8.82 -3.11 -1.76
N LEU A 30 -9.17 -3.73 -2.87
CA LEU A 30 -9.99 -3.06 -3.89
C LEU A 30 -11.32 -2.60 -3.32
N ARG A 31 -11.95 -3.42 -2.46
CA ARG A 31 -13.21 -3.04 -1.82
C ARG A 31 -13.05 -1.93 -0.79
N ASN A 32 -11.81 -1.68 -0.35
CA ASN A 32 -11.50 -0.62 0.60
C ASN A 32 -10.88 0.60 -0.08
N ASP A 33 -11.14 0.76 -1.37
CA ASP A 33 -10.73 1.93 -2.17
C ASP A 33 -9.24 2.00 -2.47
N TYR A 34 -8.52 0.89 -2.32
CA TYR A 34 -7.15 0.80 -2.80
C TYR A 34 -7.17 0.54 -4.30
N GLN A 35 -6.16 1.06 -5.00
CA GLN A 35 -6.01 0.88 -6.44
C GLN A 35 -4.70 0.17 -6.72
N ARG A 36 -4.69 -0.67 -7.76
CA ARG A 36 -3.45 -1.26 -8.24
C ARG A 36 -2.60 -0.19 -8.88
N ILE A 37 -1.31 -0.18 -8.54
CA ILE A 37 -0.33 0.68 -9.19
C ILE A 37 0.84 -0.18 -9.61
N ARG A 38 1.64 0.32 -10.57
CA ARG A 38 2.88 -0.32 -10.94
C ARG A 38 3.90 -0.09 -9.83
N ARG A 39 4.79 -1.05 -9.62
CA ARG A 39 5.85 -0.88 -8.62
C ARG A 39 6.69 0.35 -8.91
N ASP A 40 6.92 0.64 -10.19
CA ASP A 40 7.72 1.80 -10.59
C ASP A 40 7.03 3.13 -10.30
N ASP A 41 5.73 3.10 -10.11
CA ASP A 41 4.95 4.31 -9.78
C ASP A 41 4.86 4.56 -8.28
N ALA A 42 5.40 3.66 -7.45
CA ALA A 42 5.42 3.87 -6.01
C ALA A 42 6.37 5.01 -5.64
N PRO A 43 6.13 5.71 -4.52
CA PRO A 43 7.04 6.77 -4.09
C PRO A 43 8.47 6.26 -3.93
N ALA A 44 9.44 7.13 -4.20
CA ALA A 44 10.84 6.75 -4.17
C ALA A 44 11.27 6.17 -2.82
N ALA A 45 10.74 6.71 -1.72
CA ALA A 45 11.06 6.21 -0.39
C ALA A 45 10.57 4.77 -0.21
N VAL A 46 9.42 4.41 -0.79
CA VAL A 46 8.91 3.05 -0.74
C VAL A 46 9.77 2.12 -1.59
N GLN A 47 10.12 2.55 -2.79
CA GLN A 47 10.96 1.75 -3.68
C GLN A 47 12.34 1.46 -3.09
N ALA A 48 12.83 2.36 -2.26
CA ALA A 48 14.12 2.22 -1.62
C ALA A 48 14.10 1.22 -0.45
N SER A 49 12.92 0.84 0.05
CA SER A 49 12.86 -0.09 1.17
C SER A 49 13.32 -1.49 0.77
N ALA A 50 14.03 -2.19 1.67
CA ALA A 50 14.50 -3.53 1.42
C ALA A 50 13.34 -4.49 1.16
N GLU A 51 12.25 -4.35 1.91
CA GLU A 51 11.07 -5.19 1.75
C GLU A 51 10.50 -5.09 0.35
N PHE A 52 10.39 -3.88 -0.18
CA PHE A 52 9.83 -3.64 -1.49
C PHE A 52 10.73 -4.19 -2.59
N ARG A 53 12.04 -4.10 -2.40
CA ARG A 53 13.02 -4.47 -3.43
C ARG A 53 13.37 -5.95 -3.42
N THR A 54 13.45 -6.59 -2.25
CA THR A 54 14.06 -7.90 -2.13
C THR A 54 13.19 -8.95 -1.44
N LEU A 55 12.29 -8.56 -0.53
CA LEU A 55 11.53 -9.51 0.28
C LEU A 55 10.17 -9.84 -0.30
N CYS A 56 9.63 -8.99 -1.17
CA CYS A 56 8.34 -9.25 -1.78
C CYS A 56 8.52 -9.96 -3.12
N PRO A 57 7.80 -11.06 -3.35
CA PRO A 57 7.89 -11.78 -4.62
C PRO A 57 7.36 -10.94 -5.77
N ALA A 58 7.80 -11.26 -6.98
CA ALA A 58 7.35 -10.56 -8.18
C ALA A 58 5.85 -10.69 -8.41
N SER A 59 5.23 -11.75 -7.86
CA SER A 59 3.79 -11.97 -7.99
C SER A 59 2.95 -11.09 -7.07
N ALA A 60 3.57 -10.39 -6.12
CA ALA A 60 2.82 -9.50 -5.24
C ALA A 60 2.31 -8.29 -6.02
N VAL A 61 1.07 -7.91 -5.73
CA VAL A 61 0.42 -6.76 -6.36
C VAL A 61 0.67 -5.52 -5.50
N CYS A 62 1.13 -4.46 -6.14
CA CYS A 62 1.34 -3.19 -5.46
C CYS A 62 0.04 -2.39 -5.51
N MET A 63 -0.39 -1.92 -4.34
CA MET A 63 -1.65 -1.18 -4.21
C MET A 63 -1.42 0.08 -3.39
N ALA A 64 -2.20 1.11 -3.70
CA ALA A 64 -2.09 2.38 -3.01
C ALA A 64 -3.47 2.98 -2.77
N LYS A 65 -3.58 3.76 -1.71
CA LYS A 65 -4.78 4.53 -1.39
C LYS A 65 -4.37 5.90 -0.93
N ARG A 66 -4.97 6.93 -1.52
CA ARG A 66 -4.80 8.29 -1.05
C ARG A 66 -5.80 8.55 0.07
N LEU A 67 -5.31 9.03 1.19
CA LEU A 67 -6.14 9.35 2.34
C LEU A 67 -6.73 10.75 2.20
N PRO A 68 -8.00 10.95 2.57
CA PRO A 68 -8.63 12.27 2.53
C PRO A 68 -8.04 13.25 3.53
#